data_d546c833b843f00394785adebca8b1b1
#
_entry.id   d546c833b843f00394785adebca8b1b1
#
_cell.length_a   1.000
_cell.length_b   1.000
_cell.length_c   1.000
_cell.angle_alpha   90.00
_cell.angle_beta   90.00
_cell.angle_gamma   90.00
#
_symmetry.space_group_name_H-M   'P 1'
#
loop_
_entity.id
_entity.type
_entity.pdbx_description
1 polymer ?
#
loop_
_entity_poly.entity_id
_entity_poly.type
_entity_poly.pdbx_seq_one_letter_code
_entity_poly.pdbx_strand_id
1 'polypeptide(L)'
;RFDYIEKLGYYCTESSEHNAEYNPFYIKKAYPELVEKFNIPLDEYPRRCVSQIEGWEKERDDILADGKVTHTRSEEYASYIMESIVTGMPYKIGGNVLNEHLIDNLPLDACVEVPCLVDGSGITPCHVGALPTQLAALNIYPQLLTVEAAVTRKKERIYQAAMADPHTAAELSADDIVSLCDDLIAAHEGWLPRYN
;
A
#
# COMPACT_ATOMS: atom_id res chain seq x y z
N ARG A 1 -0.71 -7.17 14.46
CA ARG A 1 -1.78 -7.88 13.71
C ARG A 1 -2.66 -8.76 14.59
N PHE A 2 -2.13 -9.48 15.58
CA PHE A 2 -2.95 -10.29 16.49
C PHE A 2 -3.92 -9.44 17.32
N ASP A 3 -3.47 -8.31 17.85
CA ASP A 3 -4.34 -7.34 18.53
C ASP A 3 -5.47 -6.82 17.63
N TYR A 4 -5.18 -6.66 16.34
CA TYR A 4 -6.18 -6.27 15.32
C TYR A 4 -7.25 -7.36 15.15
N ILE A 5 -6.85 -8.63 15.07
CA ILE A 5 -7.79 -9.76 15.00
C ILE A 5 -8.71 -9.78 16.23
N GLU A 6 -8.13 -9.65 17.43
CA GLU A 6 -8.90 -9.68 18.68
C GLU A 6 -9.96 -8.59 18.78
N LYS A 7 -9.67 -7.39 18.24
CA LYS A 7 -10.53 -6.23 18.37
C LYS A 7 -11.45 -6.00 17.19
N LEU A 8 -11.02 -6.32 15.99
CA LEU A 8 -11.77 -6.04 14.75
C LEU A 8 -12.29 -7.31 14.07
N GLY A 9 -11.85 -8.49 14.52
CA GLY A 9 -12.34 -9.78 14.05
C GLY A 9 -11.76 -10.26 12.73
N TYR A 10 -10.79 -9.53 12.14
CA TYR A 10 -10.21 -9.85 10.84
C TYR A 10 -8.70 -9.83 10.87
N TYR A 11 -8.07 -10.72 10.12
CA TYR A 11 -6.63 -10.73 9.92
C TYR A 11 -6.23 -9.73 8.84
N CYS A 12 -5.25 -8.88 9.15
CA CYS A 12 -4.61 -8.03 8.16
C CYS A 12 -3.40 -8.75 7.57
N THR A 13 -3.37 -8.93 6.25
CA THR A 13 -2.28 -9.60 5.53
C THR A 13 -1.04 -8.73 5.38
N GLU A 14 -1.18 -7.41 5.54
CA GLU A 14 -0.09 -6.46 5.50
C GLU A 14 0.94 -6.72 6.62
N SER A 15 2.16 -6.20 6.49
CA SER A 15 3.17 -6.26 7.55
C SER A 15 2.67 -5.59 8.83
N SER A 16 3.28 -5.94 9.96
CA SER A 16 2.86 -5.36 11.25
C SER A 16 3.14 -3.87 11.34
N GLU A 17 4.24 -3.41 10.74
CA GLU A 17 4.59 -1.99 10.66
C GLU A 17 3.58 -1.21 9.82
N HIS A 18 3.29 -1.65 8.59
CA HIS A 18 2.31 -0.98 7.73
C HIS A 18 0.90 -1.00 8.32
N ASN A 19 0.49 -2.11 8.95
CA ASN A 19 -0.77 -2.15 9.67
C ASN A 19 -0.83 -1.11 10.80
N ALA A 20 0.29 -0.86 11.48
CA ALA A 20 0.38 0.17 12.51
C ALA A 20 0.35 1.59 11.95
N GLU A 21 0.96 1.81 10.79
CA GLU A 21 1.00 3.11 10.10
C GLU A 21 -0.38 3.51 9.53
N TYR A 22 -1.13 2.56 8.97
CA TYR A 22 -2.43 2.84 8.37
C TYR A 22 -3.57 2.97 9.37
N ASN A 23 -3.38 2.55 10.62
CA ASN A 23 -4.43 2.56 11.62
C ASN A 23 -4.14 3.56 12.75
N PRO A 24 -5.17 4.27 13.27
CA PRO A 24 -5.00 5.30 14.30
C PRO A 24 -4.83 4.74 15.72
N PHE A 25 -4.46 3.45 15.87
CA PHE A 25 -4.53 2.76 17.16
C PHE A 25 -3.17 2.48 17.80
N TYR A 26 -2.07 2.48 17.03
CA TYR A 26 -0.81 1.90 17.45
C TYR A 26 0.33 2.91 17.58
N ILE A 27 0.41 3.90 16.70
CA ILE A 27 1.39 4.98 16.75
C ILE A 27 0.65 6.24 17.18
N LYS A 28 0.74 6.57 18.47
CA LYS A 28 -0.02 7.67 19.06
C LYS A 28 0.86 8.55 19.95
N LYS A 29 0.82 9.85 19.70
CA LYS A 29 1.54 10.83 20.52
C LYS A 29 1.11 10.80 21.99
N ALA A 30 -0.18 10.54 22.25
CA ALA A 30 -0.73 10.46 23.60
C ALA A 30 -0.38 9.13 24.33
N TYR A 31 0.08 8.11 23.61
CA TYR A 31 0.39 6.79 24.14
C TYR A 31 1.71 6.25 23.54
N PRO A 32 2.85 6.94 23.81
CA PRO A 32 4.12 6.59 23.17
C PRO A 32 4.64 5.19 23.53
N GLU A 33 4.21 4.63 24.67
CA GLU A 33 4.54 3.27 25.11
C GLU A 33 4.01 2.17 24.16
N LEU A 34 3.03 2.47 23.29
CA LEU A 34 2.51 1.50 22.33
C LEU A 34 3.55 1.09 21.30
N VAL A 35 4.45 2.00 20.94
CA VAL A 35 5.53 1.72 19.98
C VAL A 35 6.43 0.60 20.50
N GLU A 36 6.83 0.66 21.76
CA GLU A 36 7.62 -0.39 22.42
C GLU A 36 6.80 -1.66 22.63
N LYS A 37 5.56 -1.52 23.16
CA LYS A 37 4.65 -2.65 23.42
C LYS A 37 4.41 -3.53 22.21
N PHE A 38 4.25 -2.93 21.04
CA PHE A 38 3.97 -3.64 19.79
C PHE A 38 5.22 -3.84 18.92
N ASN A 39 6.40 -3.44 19.41
CA ASN A 39 7.67 -3.51 18.69
C ASN A 39 7.57 -2.90 17.27
N ILE A 40 7.08 -1.66 17.20
CA ILE A 40 6.89 -0.97 15.93
C ILE A 40 8.20 -0.30 15.52
N PRO A 41 8.79 -0.67 14.37
CA PRO A 41 10.04 -0.06 13.91
C PRO A 41 9.75 1.33 13.32
N LEU A 42 10.11 2.38 14.06
CA LEU A 42 10.08 3.74 13.54
C LEU A 42 11.28 3.96 12.61
N ASP A 43 11.12 4.82 11.60
CA ASP A 43 12.15 5.14 10.59
C ASP A 43 12.71 3.91 9.82
N GLU A 44 11.90 2.88 9.67
CA GLU A 44 12.30 1.65 8.98
C GLU A 44 12.65 1.91 7.52
N TYR A 45 11.84 2.68 6.80
CA TYR A 45 12.05 2.92 5.37
C TYR A 45 13.39 3.61 5.06
N PRO A 46 13.80 4.71 5.73
CA PRO A 46 15.12 5.29 5.53
C PRO A 46 16.27 4.31 5.79
N ARG A 47 16.17 3.47 6.85
CA ARG A 47 17.20 2.45 7.13
C ARG A 47 17.26 1.38 6.04
N ARG A 48 16.10 0.93 5.53
CA ARG A 48 16.04 -0.02 4.42
C ARG A 48 16.64 0.56 3.14
N CYS A 49 16.39 1.82 2.83
CA CYS A 49 17.00 2.50 1.68
C CYS A 49 18.52 2.51 1.76
N VAL A 50 19.08 2.88 2.91
CA VAL A 50 20.53 2.88 3.12
C VAL A 50 21.10 1.48 2.95
N SER A 51 20.52 0.49 3.64
CA SER A 51 20.95 -0.92 3.55
C SER A 51 20.86 -1.49 2.13
N GLN A 52 19.82 -1.12 1.38
CA GLN A 52 19.65 -1.55 -0.01
C GLN A 52 20.70 -0.95 -0.95
N ILE A 53 21.03 0.33 -0.77
CA ILE A 53 22.08 1.00 -1.56
C ILE A 53 23.44 0.34 -1.30
N GLU A 54 23.79 0.14 -0.03
CA GLU A 54 25.04 -0.53 0.35
C GLU A 54 25.08 -1.99 -0.15
N GLY A 55 23.98 -2.72 -0.03
CA GLY A 55 23.83 -4.09 -0.52
C GLY A 55 23.99 -4.18 -2.02
N TRP A 56 23.41 -3.25 -2.77
CA TRP A 56 23.53 -3.19 -4.23
C TRP A 56 24.98 -2.94 -4.69
N GLU A 57 25.68 -2.02 -4.04
CA GLU A 57 27.09 -1.74 -4.39
C GLU A 57 27.96 -2.98 -4.23
N LYS A 58 27.78 -3.71 -3.13
CA LYS A 58 28.47 -4.98 -2.90
C LYS A 58 28.11 -6.03 -3.94
N GLU A 59 26.83 -6.23 -4.22
CA GLU A 59 26.37 -7.20 -5.21
C GLU A 59 26.92 -6.90 -6.61
N ARG A 60 26.93 -5.63 -7.02
CA ARG A 60 27.53 -5.18 -8.27
C ARG A 60 29.01 -5.56 -8.33
N ASP A 61 29.78 -5.29 -7.27
CA ASP A 61 31.20 -5.54 -7.23
C ASP A 61 31.50 -7.04 -7.22
N ASP A 62 30.72 -7.84 -6.52
CA ASP A 62 30.79 -9.31 -6.51
C ASP A 62 30.49 -9.90 -7.91
N ILE A 63 29.46 -9.40 -8.60
CA ILE A 63 29.14 -9.82 -9.98
C ILE A 63 30.27 -9.47 -10.95
N LEU A 64 30.85 -8.29 -10.83
CA LEU A 64 31.95 -7.84 -11.68
C LEU A 64 33.25 -8.66 -11.42
N ALA A 65 33.49 -9.07 -10.18
CA ALA A 65 34.67 -9.84 -9.80
C ALA A 65 34.61 -11.32 -10.25
N ASP A 66 33.44 -11.96 -10.10
CA ASP A 66 33.30 -13.41 -10.38
C ASP A 66 32.79 -13.71 -11.80
N GLY A 67 32.13 -12.77 -12.45
CA GLY A 67 31.59 -12.94 -13.81
C GLY A 67 30.52 -14.03 -13.92
N LYS A 68 30.11 -14.63 -12.80
CA LYS A 68 29.05 -15.66 -12.73
C LYS A 68 27.81 -15.11 -12.11
N VAL A 69 26.75 -15.10 -12.87
CA VAL A 69 25.40 -14.80 -12.37
C VAL A 69 24.64 -16.10 -12.24
N THR A 70 24.28 -16.46 -11.01
CA THR A 70 23.34 -17.56 -10.75
C THR A 70 21.94 -17.00 -10.75
N HIS A 71 21.04 -17.59 -11.53
CA HIS A 71 19.64 -17.21 -11.55
C HIS A 71 18.79 -18.25 -10.81
N THR A 72 18.07 -17.81 -9.82
CA THR A 72 17.06 -18.61 -9.13
C THR A 72 15.71 -17.93 -9.31
N ARG A 73 14.69 -18.71 -9.70
CA ARG A 73 13.32 -18.19 -9.81
C ARG A 73 12.86 -17.70 -8.44
N SER A 74 12.51 -16.43 -8.34
CA SER A 74 11.97 -15.82 -7.10
C SER A 74 10.49 -16.14 -6.92
N GLU A 75 9.94 -15.71 -5.79
CA GLU A 75 8.49 -15.80 -5.52
C GLU A 75 7.68 -14.73 -6.25
N GLU A 76 8.34 -13.80 -6.95
CA GLU A 76 7.70 -12.79 -7.78
C GLU A 76 6.89 -13.44 -8.90
N TYR A 77 5.60 -13.15 -8.96
CA TYR A 77 4.66 -13.92 -9.76
C TYR A 77 4.56 -13.55 -11.24
N ALA A 78 5.29 -12.55 -11.73
CA ALA A 78 5.26 -12.19 -13.15
C ALA A 78 5.64 -13.38 -14.06
N SER A 79 6.68 -14.15 -13.70
CA SER A 79 7.09 -15.33 -14.43
C SER A 79 6.05 -16.46 -14.39
N TYR A 80 5.31 -16.59 -13.29
CA TYR A 80 4.22 -17.57 -13.15
C TYR A 80 2.99 -17.17 -13.96
N ILE A 81 2.69 -15.88 -14.08
CA ILE A 81 1.65 -15.37 -14.97
C ILE A 81 1.97 -15.74 -16.42
N MET A 82 3.19 -15.44 -16.89
CA MET A 82 3.62 -15.77 -18.25
C MET A 82 3.55 -17.28 -18.53
N GLU A 83 4.06 -18.09 -17.61
CA GLU A 83 4.01 -19.54 -17.71
C GLU A 83 2.56 -20.05 -17.78
N SER A 84 1.68 -19.55 -16.91
CA SER A 84 0.29 -19.93 -16.86
C SER A 84 -0.46 -19.63 -18.16
N ILE A 85 -0.25 -18.45 -18.72
CA ILE A 85 -0.86 -18.05 -19.99
C ILE A 85 -0.37 -18.95 -21.14
N VAL A 86 0.93 -19.29 -21.17
CA VAL A 86 1.53 -20.08 -22.25
C VAL A 86 1.15 -21.56 -22.14
N THR A 87 1.15 -22.11 -20.91
CA THR A 87 0.92 -23.56 -20.69
C THR A 87 -0.54 -23.91 -20.44
N GLY A 88 -1.38 -22.94 -20.08
CA GLY A 88 -2.75 -23.17 -19.64
C GLY A 88 -2.87 -23.72 -18.21
N MET A 89 -1.76 -23.90 -17.50
CA MET A 89 -1.80 -24.37 -16.11
C MET A 89 -2.26 -23.24 -15.19
N PRO A 90 -3.35 -23.42 -14.42
CA PRO A 90 -3.91 -22.36 -13.59
C PRO A 90 -2.96 -21.89 -12.49
N TYR A 91 -2.87 -20.58 -12.30
CA TYR A 91 -2.12 -19.96 -11.22
C TYR A 91 -2.94 -18.82 -10.59
N LYS A 92 -2.89 -18.70 -9.26
CA LYS A 92 -3.64 -17.66 -8.53
C LYS A 92 -2.70 -16.53 -8.11
N ILE A 93 -3.13 -15.30 -8.37
CA ILE A 93 -2.43 -14.06 -7.97
C ILE A 93 -3.36 -13.13 -7.20
N GLY A 94 -2.80 -12.12 -6.51
CA GLY A 94 -3.50 -10.88 -6.19
C GLY A 94 -3.36 -9.94 -7.37
N GLY A 95 -4.46 -9.47 -7.94
CA GLY A 95 -4.46 -8.60 -9.12
C GLY A 95 -5.19 -7.29 -8.89
N ASN A 96 -4.59 -6.18 -9.35
CA ASN A 96 -5.24 -4.88 -9.35
C ASN A 96 -6.09 -4.73 -10.60
N VAL A 97 -7.39 -4.61 -10.41
CA VAL A 97 -8.39 -4.54 -11.48
C VAL A 97 -9.49 -3.52 -11.14
N LEU A 98 -10.29 -3.12 -12.13
CA LEU A 98 -11.50 -2.37 -11.86
C LEU A 98 -12.47 -3.22 -11.03
N ASN A 99 -13.15 -2.59 -10.06
CA ASN A 99 -14.02 -3.30 -9.14
C ASN A 99 -15.17 -4.04 -9.85
N GLU A 100 -15.92 -3.37 -10.70
CA GLU A 100 -17.01 -3.97 -11.51
C GLU A 100 -17.84 -5.03 -10.72
N HIS A 101 -18.21 -4.73 -9.47
CA HIS A 101 -18.89 -5.62 -8.53
C HIS A 101 -18.06 -6.80 -7.96
N LEU A 102 -16.74 -6.73 -8.00
CA LEU A 102 -15.90 -7.75 -7.35
C LEU A 102 -15.91 -7.62 -5.82
N ILE A 103 -15.97 -6.37 -5.34
CA ILE A 103 -16.20 -6.02 -3.94
C ILE A 103 -17.48 -5.19 -3.89
N ASP A 104 -18.53 -5.74 -3.26
CA ASP A 104 -19.91 -5.26 -3.37
C ASP A 104 -20.13 -3.84 -2.83
N ASN A 105 -19.40 -3.43 -1.82
CA ASN A 105 -19.57 -2.16 -1.11
C ASN A 105 -18.48 -1.13 -1.39
N LEU A 106 -17.73 -1.30 -2.49
CA LEU A 106 -16.83 -0.30 -3.03
C LEU A 106 -17.35 0.29 -4.34
N PRO A 107 -16.94 1.52 -4.75
CA PRO A 107 -17.32 2.10 -6.03
C PRO A 107 -16.94 1.20 -7.21
N LEU A 108 -17.78 1.17 -8.25
CA LEU A 108 -17.58 0.29 -9.42
C LEU A 108 -16.32 0.60 -10.21
N ASP A 109 -15.92 1.85 -10.23
CA ASP A 109 -14.73 2.37 -10.92
C ASP A 109 -13.46 2.44 -10.03
N ALA A 110 -13.56 1.94 -8.78
CA ALA A 110 -12.40 1.82 -7.93
C ALA A 110 -11.43 0.77 -8.48
N CYS A 111 -10.14 1.02 -8.35
CA CYS A 111 -9.12 -0.02 -8.51
C CYS A 111 -9.03 -0.83 -7.23
N VAL A 112 -9.24 -2.14 -7.33
CA VAL A 112 -9.25 -3.06 -6.19
C VAL A 112 -8.28 -4.21 -6.41
N GLU A 113 -7.63 -4.67 -5.35
CA GLU A 113 -6.85 -5.90 -5.37
C GLU A 113 -7.74 -7.07 -4.95
N VAL A 114 -7.92 -8.02 -5.85
CA VAL A 114 -8.71 -9.23 -5.60
C VAL A 114 -7.95 -10.47 -6.06
N PRO A 115 -8.29 -11.66 -5.54
CA PRO A 115 -7.79 -12.90 -6.12
C PRO A 115 -8.16 -12.99 -7.60
N CYS A 116 -7.17 -13.29 -8.43
CA CYS A 116 -7.36 -13.54 -9.86
C CYS A 116 -6.85 -14.93 -10.21
N LEU A 117 -7.60 -15.64 -11.04
CA LEU A 117 -7.15 -16.87 -11.68
C LEU A 117 -6.51 -16.51 -13.02
N VAL A 118 -5.30 -17.02 -13.26
CA VAL A 118 -4.59 -16.90 -14.52
C VAL A 118 -4.50 -18.25 -15.17
N ASP A 119 -4.83 -18.34 -16.46
CA ASP A 119 -4.68 -19.55 -17.28
C ASP A 119 -4.51 -19.20 -18.76
N GLY A 120 -4.62 -20.17 -19.65
CA GLY A 120 -4.55 -19.98 -21.11
C GLY A 120 -5.61 -19.05 -21.69
N SER A 121 -6.67 -18.74 -20.96
CA SER A 121 -7.72 -17.78 -21.35
C SER A 121 -7.39 -16.34 -20.93
N GLY A 122 -6.36 -16.15 -20.11
CA GLY A 122 -5.96 -14.85 -19.56
C GLY A 122 -6.17 -14.73 -18.07
N ILE A 123 -6.59 -13.55 -17.60
CA ILE A 123 -6.75 -13.22 -16.18
C ILE A 123 -8.24 -13.06 -15.86
N THR A 124 -8.74 -13.85 -14.92
CA THR A 124 -10.12 -13.82 -14.46
C THR A 124 -10.18 -13.39 -12.99
N PRO A 125 -10.65 -12.15 -12.71
CA PRO A 125 -10.86 -11.69 -11.34
C PRO A 125 -11.95 -12.48 -10.63
N CYS A 126 -11.79 -12.69 -9.31
CA CYS A 126 -12.77 -13.39 -8.49
C CYS A 126 -13.60 -12.39 -7.67
N HIS A 127 -14.91 -12.64 -7.60
CA HIS A 127 -15.80 -11.93 -6.69
C HIS A 127 -15.46 -12.25 -5.24
N VAL A 128 -15.36 -11.23 -4.39
CA VAL A 128 -14.96 -11.35 -2.98
C VAL A 128 -16.16 -11.17 -2.04
N GLY A 129 -17.17 -10.41 -2.45
CA GLY A 129 -18.28 -9.99 -1.62
C GLY A 129 -18.02 -8.65 -0.93
N ALA A 130 -18.80 -8.33 0.10
CA ALA A 130 -18.69 -7.06 0.80
C ALA A 130 -17.52 -7.07 1.81
N LEU A 131 -16.76 -6.00 1.86
CA LEU A 131 -15.85 -5.73 2.97
C LEU A 131 -16.64 -5.49 4.26
N PRO A 132 -16.10 -5.89 5.43
CA PRO A 132 -16.68 -5.52 6.71
C PRO A 132 -16.85 -4.01 6.82
N THR A 133 -17.98 -3.55 7.34
CA THR A 133 -18.34 -2.12 7.36
C THR A 133 -17.28 -1.25 8.03
N GLN A 134 -16.69 -1.72 9.13
CA GLN A 134 -15.64 -1.01 9.85
C GLN A 134 -14.33 -0.87 9.05
N LEU A 135 -14.07 -1.76 8.08
CA LEU A 135 -12.89 -1.72 7.23
C LEU A 135 -13.14 -0.95 5.93
N ALA A 136 -14.35 -1.05 5.38
CA ALA A 136 -14.73 -0.32 4.17
C ALA A 136 -14.60 1.19 4.35
N ALA A 137 -15.01 1.72 5.50
CA ALA A 137 -14.93 3.15 5.80
C ALA A 137 -13.49 3.69 5.80
N LEU A 138 -12.52 2.89 6.24
CA LEU A 138 -11.11 3.28 6.27
C LEU A 138 -10.49 3.37 4.87
N ASN A 139 -11.07 2.66 3.90
CA ASN A 139 -10.50 2.55 2.55
C ASN A 139 -11.17 3.47 1.52
N ILE A 140 -12.46 3.80 1.70
CA ILE A 140 -13.23 4.48 0.65
C ILE A 140 -12.80 5.94 0.49
N TYR A 141 -12.92 6.74 1.55
CA TYR A 141 -12.80 8.20 1.43
C TYR A 141 -11.36 8.70 1.16
N PRO A 142 -10.31 8.23 1.86
CA PRO A 142 -8.96 8.66 1.59
C PRO A 142 -8.53 8.34 0.14
N GLN A 143 -8.89 7.15 -0.35
CA GLN A 143 -8.51 6.71 -1.69
C GLN A 143 -9.26 7.48 -2.78
N LEU A 144 -10.58 7.68 -2.65
CA LEU A 144 -11.36 8.47 -3.61
C LEU A 144 -10.85 9.90 -3.72
N LEU A 145 -10.58 10.56 -2.59
CA LEU A 145 -10.04 11.91 -2.57
C LEU A 145 -8.63 12.00 -3.14
N THR A 146 -7.80 10.98 -2.92
CA THR A 146 -6.46 10.88 -3.52
C THR A 146 -6.55 10.75 -5.04
N VAL A 147 -7.43 9.90 -5.55
CA VAL A 147 -7.67 9.76 -6.99
C VAL A 147 -8.21 11.08 -7.57
N GLU A 148 -9.17 11.72 -6.90
CA GLU A 148 -9.69 13.01 -7.34
C GLU A 148 -8.61 14.09 -7.35
N ALA A 149 -7.72 14.13 -6.34
CA ALA A 149 -6.58 15.04 -6.33
C ALA A 149 -5.66 14.80 -7.53
N ALA A 150 -5.33 13.55 -7.82
CA ALA A 150 -4.45 13.18 -8.92
C ALA A 150 -5.04 13.55 -10.30
N VAL A 151 -6.34 13.31 -10.50
CA VAL A 151 -7.03 13.56 -11.77
C VAL A 151 -7.32 15.05 -11.98
N THR A 152 -7.84 15.73 -10.95
CA THR A 152 -8.27 17.14 -11.06
C THR A 152 -7.13 18.12 -10.85
N ARG A 153 -6.05 17.70 -10.21
CA ARG A 153 -4.90 18.53 -9.78
C ARG A 153 -5.29 19.70 -8.88
N LYS A 154 -6.36 19.53 -8.12
CA LYS A 154 -6.80 20.52 -7.15
C LYS A 154 -6.12 20.29 -5.81
N LYS A 155 -5.39 21.30 -5.31
CA LYS A 155 -4.61 21.22 -4.08
C LYS A 155 -5.47 20.94 -2.84
N GLU A 156 -6.65 21.53 -2.79
CA GLU A 156 -7.60 21.29 -1.69
C GLU A 156 -8.04 19.81 -1.56
N ARG A 157 -7.97 19.02 -2.66
CA ARG A 157 -8.27 17.59 -2.60
C ARG A 157 -7.18 16.80 -1.89
N ILE A 158 -5.92 17.24 -1.98
CA ILE A 158 -4.82 16.66 -1.20
C ILE A 158 -5.08 16.86 0.29
N TYR A 159 -5.42 18.08 0.70
CA TYR A 159 -5.75 18.39 2.09
C TYR A 159 -6.91 17.55 2.60
N GLN A 160 -7.97 17.44 1.82
CA GLN A 160 -9.15 16.65 2.16
C GLN A 160 -8.84 15.15 2.24
N ALA A 161 -8.00 14.62 1.37
CA ALA A 161 -7.54 13.24 1.44
C ALA A 161 -6.76 12.97 2.72
N ALA A 162 -5.82 13.85 3.07
CA ALA A 162 -5.05 13.77 4.31
C ALA A 162 -5.92 13.93 5.56
N MET A 163 -6.96 14.79 5.52
CA MET A 163 -7.94 14.93 6.61
C MET A 163 -8.85 13.72 6.75
N ALA A 164 -9.05 12.94 5.69
CA ALA A 164 -9.82 11.71 5.70
C ALA A 164 -8.98 10.48 6.09
N ASP A 165 -7.65 10.61 6.09
CA ASP A 165 -6.76 9.54 6.56
C ASP A 165 -6.94 9.33 8.07
N PRO A 166 -7.24 8.08 8.51
CA PRO A 166 -7.57 7.83 9.90
C PRO A 166 -6.45 8.15 10.89
N HIS A 167 -5.20 7.89 10.50
CA HIS A 167 -4.05 8.14 11.37
C HIS A 167 -3.75 9.64 11.45
N THR A 168 -3.66 10.30 10.33
CA THR A 168 -3.39 11.74 10.23
C THR A 168 -4.44 12.54 11.00
N ALA A 169 -5.73 12.23 10.79
CA ALA A 169 -6.85 12.88 11.47
C ALA A 169 -6.86 12.64 12.99
N ALA A 170 -6.34 11.50 13.46
CA ALA A 170 -6.30 11.21 14.89
C ALA A 170 -5.18 11.93 15.64
N GLU A 171 -4.15 12.41 14.95
CA GLU A 171 -2.93 12.96 15.58
C GLU A 171 -2.73 14.47 15.32
N LEU A 172 -3.29 15.01 14.24
CA LEU A 172 -3.03 16.40 13.81
C LEU A 172 -4.30 17.26 13.78
N SER A 173 -4.11 18.56 13.98
CA SER A 173 -5.16 19.54 13.70
C SER A 173 -5.33 19.78 12.19
N ALA A 174 -6.46 20.35 11.78
CA ALA A 174 -6.68 20.68 10.36
C ALA A 174 -5.60 21.61 9.78
N ASP A 175 -5.14 22.60 10.57
CA ASP A 175 -4.10 23.52 10.14
C ASP A 175 -2.74 22.82 10.02
N ASP A 176 -2.41 21.90 10.94
CA ASP A 176 -1.19 21.09 10.86
C ASP A 176 -1.20 20.16 9.66
N ILE A 177 -2.37 19.58 9.30
CA ILE A 177 -2.52 18.74 8.11
C ILE A 177 -2.27 19.55 6.83
N VAL A 178 -2.81 20.77 6.75
CA VAL A 178 -2.54 21.65 5.60
C VAL A 178 -1.05 21.95 5.50
N SER A 179 -0.41 22.33 6.63
CA SER A 179 1.02 22.61 6.68
C SER A 179 1.88 21.40 6.28
N LEU A 180 1.54 20.20 6.78
CA LEU A 180 2.19 18.94 6.41
C LEU A 180 2.12 18.69 4.90
N CYS A 181 0.93 18.86 4.31
CA CYS A 181 0.75 18.66 2.87
C CYS A 181 1.57 19.69 2.06
N ASP A 182 1.60 20.94 2.48
CA ASP A 182 2.36 21.99 1.81
C ASP A 182 3.86 21.71 1.87
N ASP A 183 4.39 21.31 3.01
CA ASP A 183 5.79 20.93 3.19
C ASP A 183 6.17 19.73 2.32
N LEU A 184 5.32 18.70 2.25
CA LEU A 184 5.53 17.54 1.41
C LEU A 184 5.48 17.89 -0.09
N ILE A 185 4.54 18.72 -0.52
CA ILE A 185 4.46 19.17 -1.91
C ILE A 185 5.72 19.95 -2.28
N ALA A 186 6.19 20.83 -1.41
CA ALA A 186 7.41 21.59 -1.62
C ALA A 186 8.65 20.68 -1.68
N ALA A 187 8.75 19.71 -0.77
CA ALA A 187 9.86 18.74 -0.75
C ALA A 187 9.91 17.84 -2.00
N HIS A 188 8.77 17.62 -2.65
CA HIS A 188 8.66 16.82 -3.89
C HIS A 188 8.60 17.69 -5.17
N GLU A 189 9.05 18.95 -5.10
CA GLU A 189 9.11 19.81 -6.28
C GLU A 189 9.93 19.15 -7.41
N GLY A 190 9.36 19.14 -8.62
CA GLY A 190 9.94 18.46 -9.77
C GLY A 190 9.52 16.98 -9.96
N TRP A 191 8.99 16.36 -8.94
CA TRP A 191 8.46 14.98 -9.00
C TRP A 191 6.93 14.95 -9.10
N LEU A 192 6.27 15.90 -8.44
CA LEU A 192 4.83 16.03 -8.50
C LEU A 192 4.40 16.99 -9.62
N PRO A 193 3.22 16.76 -10.24
CA PRO A 193 2.62 17.75 -11.12
C PRO A 193 2.25 19.02 -10.33
N ARG A 194 2.08 20.12 -11.01
CA ARG A 194 1.56 21.32 -10.36
C ARG A 194 0.10 21.12 -9.99
N TYR A 195 -0.22 21.45 -8.75
CA TYR A 195 -1.58 21.52 -8.22
C TYR A 195 -2.02 22.99 -8.14
N ASN A 196 -3.29 23.24 -8.48
CA ASN A 196 -3.92 24.57 -8.47
C ASN A 196 -4.68 24.79 -7.17
#